data_f0910a91d99d9caa49381afbbbb50117
#
_entry.id   f0910a91d99d9caa49381afbbbb50117
#
_cell.length_a   1.000
_cell.length_b   1.000
_cell.length_c   1.000
_cell.angle_alpha   90.00
_cell.angle_beta   90.00
_cell.angle_gamma   90.00
#
_symmetry.space_group_name_H-M   'P 1'
#
loop_
_entity.id
_entity.type
_entity.pdbx_description
1 polymer ?
#
loop_
_entity_poly.entity_id
_entity_poly.type
_entity_poly.pdbx_seq_one_letter_code
_entity_poly.pdbx_strand_id
1 'polypeptide(L)'
;PERFKIIIEKDAFPSDRYAVESQLRFHGYDPAEALLLWAPAPGEDLCTLAGLTDLMKAQGNQVALVLLGNTNYYTGQAYPIGPITDLGHRHGALVGFDLAHGAGNIMPDLHNNGPDFAVWCTYKYLNSGPGSLGGIFVHERHANNKTLPRFTGWWGHNKTTRFNMRHDFEPISGAEGWQLSNPPILSMAA
;
A
#
# COMPACT_ATOMS: atom_id res chain seq x y z
N PRO A 1 6.13 18.73 -7.33
CA PRO A 1 4.69 18.55 -7.13
C PRO A 1 4.25 19.15 -5.79
N GLU A 2 2.99 19.55 -5.70
CA GLU A 2 2.44 20.11 -4.46
C GLU A 2 2.34 19.05 -3.34
N ARG A 3 2.13 17.77 -3.74
CA ARG A 3 2.03 16.62 -2.84
C ARG A 3 3.23 15.71 -3.02
N PHE A 4 3.99 15.52 -1.96
CA PHE A 4 5.22 14.72 -1.97
C PHE A 4 5.50 14.01 -0.64
N LYS A 5 4.76 14.34 0.42
CA LYS A 5 4.94 13.73 1.73
C LYS A 5 4.23 12.39 1.83
N ILE A 6 4.81 11.50 2.62
CA ILE A 6 4.23 10.17 2.91
C ILE A 6 4.04 10.07 4.42
N ILE A 7 2.87 9.61 4.85
CA ILE A 7 2.60 9.27 6.25
C ILE A 7 2.74 7.78 6.44
N ILE A 8 3.49 7.38 7.46
CA ILE A 8 3.50 6.03 8.04
C ILE A 8 3.28 6.11 9.55
N GLU A 9 2.91 5.01 10.21
CA GLU A 9 2.94 4.97 11.67
C GLU A 9 4.39 5.01 12.20
N LYS A 10 4.60 5.62 13.38
CA LYS A 10 5.92 5.77 13.99
C LYS A 10 6.66 4.44 14.17
N ASP A 11 5.92 3.41 14.61
CA ASP A 11 6.43 2.07 14.86
C ASP A 11 6.03 1.10 13.72
N ALA A 12 6.08 1.59 12.47
CA ALA A 12 5.93 0.76 11.28
C ALA A 12 6.99 -0.34 11.24
N PHE A 13 6.67 -1.46 10.61
CA PHE A 13 7.66 -2.51 10.39
C PHE A 13 8.88 -1.92 9.65
N PRO A 14 10.11 -2.23 10.06
CA PRO A 14 11.30 -1.57 9.51
C PRO A 14 11.41 -1.62 7.98
N SER A 15 10.97 -2.71 7.36
CA SER A 15 11.01 -2.85 5.90
C SER A 15 10.10 -1.83 5.20
N ASP A 16 8.93 -1.52 5.76
CA ASP A 16 8.01 -0.51 5.19
C ASP A 16 8.66 0.87 5.24
N ARG A 17 9.26 1.20 6.37
CA ARG A 17 10.01 2.44 6.51
C ARG A 17 11.17 2.53 5.51
N TYR A 18 11.96 1.45 5.37
CA TYR A 18 13.07 1.43 4.39
C TYR A 18 12.55 1.61 2.97
N ALA A 19 11.46 0.95 2.61
CA ALA A 19 10.83 1.09 1.29
C ALA A 19 10.39 2.53 1.05
N VAL A 20 9.66 3.14 1.99
CA VAL A 20 9.19 4.53 1.87
C VAL A 20 10.35 5.53 1.80
N GLU A 21 11.33 5.42 2.68
CA GLU A 21 12.50 6.30 2.65
C GLU A 21 13.29 6.17 1.35
N SER A 22 13.44 4.95 0.83
CA SER A 22 14.13 4.72 -0.45
C SER A 22 13.37 5.34 -1.62
N GLN A 23 12.05 5.26 -1.64
CA GLN A 23 11.21 5.90 -2.66
C GLN A 23 11.30 7.43 -2.59
N LEU A 24 11.27 8.02 -1.40
CA LEU A 24 11.46 9.46 -1.24
C LEU A 24 12.79 9.90 -1.83
N ARG A 25 13.89 9.22 -1.49
CA ARG A 25 15.23 9.52 -2.05
C ARG A 25 15.28 9.31 -3.58
N PHE A 26 14.65 8.25 -4.09
CA PHE A 26 14.58 7.98 -5.53
C PHE A 26 13.89 9.11 -6.29
N HIS A 27 12.87 9.73 -5.69
CA HIS A 27 12.16 10.88 -6.25
C HIS A 27 12.81 12.24 -5.91
N GLY A 28 13.97 12.24 -5.26
CA GLY A 28 14.74 13.46 -4.97
C GLY A 28 14.29 14.22 -3.72
N TYR A 29 13.54 13.58 -2.82
CA TYR A 29 13.10 14.17 -1.55
C TYR A 29 13.94 13.68 -0.37
N ASP A 30 14.22 14.58 0.58
CA ASP A 30 14.80 14.20 1.86
C ASP A 30 13.73 13.56 2.76
N PRO A 31 13.94 12.30 3.20
CA PRO A 31 13.02 11.67 4.16
C PRO A 31 12.85 12.46 5.46
N ALA A 32 13.84 13.25 5.89
CA ALA A 32 13.69 14.08 7.08
C ALA A 32 12.61 15.17 6.93
N GLU A 33 12.32 15.60 5.70
CA GLU A 33 11.30 16.60 5.39
C GLU A 33 10.00 15.98 4.88
N ALA A 34 10.11 14.87 4.16
CA ALA A 34 9.00 14.29 3.40
C ALA A 34 8.33 13.08 4.06
N LEU A 35 8.96 12.45 5.07
CA LEU A 35 8.36 11.37 5.84
C LEU A 35 7.70 11.93 7.10
N LEU A 36 6.39 11.76 7.20
CA LEU A 36 5.62 12.12 8.37
C LEU A 36 5.29 10.88 9.20
N LEU A 37 5.50 10.96 10.50
CA LEU A 37 5.23 9.86 11.42
C LEU A 37 3.93 10.11 12.20
N TRP A 38 2.94 9.26 12.01
CA TRP A 38 1.79 9.19 12.87
C TRP A 38 2.15 8.42 14.15
N ALA A 39 2.07 9.08 15.28
CA ALA A 39 2.50 8.57 16.57
C ALA A 39 1.39 8.66 17.63
N PRO A 40 1.45 7.84 18.68
CA PRO A 40 0.64 8.06 19.90
C PRO A 40 0.88 9.46 20.47
N ALA A 41 -0.14 10.00 21.13
CA ALA A 41 0.02 11.24 21.90
C ALA A 41 0.99 11.05 23.07
N PRO A 42 1.61 12.09 23.59
CA PRO A 42 2.49 11.97 24.76
C PRO A 42 1.77 11.29 25.93
N GLY A 43 2.34 10.20 26.46
CA GLY A 43 1.77 9.39 27.53
C GLY A 43 0.80 8.32 27.09
N GLU A 44 0.54 8.19 25.79
CA GLU A 44 -0.31 7.14 25.20
C GLU A 44 0.54 6.07 24.52
N ASP A 45 0.06 4.84 24.52
CA ASP A 45 0.74 3.69 23.87
C ASP A 45 0.21 3.41 22.46
N LEU A 46 -0.99 3.91 22.13
CA LEU A 46 -1.69 3.58 20.90
C LEU A 46 -1.95 4.82 20.03
N CYS A 47 -1.84 4.64 18.72
CA CYS A 47 -2.22 5.65 17.75
C CYS A 47 -3.74 5.84 17.69
N THR A 48 -4.20 7.08 17.56
CA THR A 48 -5.63 7.39 17.48
C THR A 48 -5.99 8.06 16.15
N LEU A 49 -7.20 7.82 15.66
CA LEU A 49 -7.70 8.50 14.46
C LEU A 49 -7.74 10.03 14.64
N ALA A 50 -7.94 10.51 15.87
CA ALA A 50 -7.85 11.93 16.20
C ALA A 50 -6.44 12.48 15.93
N GLY A 51 -5.39 11.78 16.37
CA GLY A 51 -4.00 12.16 16.10
C GLY A 51 -3.67 12.18 14.61
N LEU A 52 -4.15 11.20 13.83
CA LEU A 52 -4.01 11.23 12.37
C LEU A 52 -4.78 12.41 11.75
N THR A 53 -5.98 12.68 12.25
CA THR A 53 -6.79 13.83 11.79
C THR A 53 -6.06 15.15 12.01
N ASP A 54 -5.42 15.33 13.16
CA ASP A 54 -4.68 16.56 13.45
C ASP A 54 -3.42 16.70 12.58
N LEU A 55 -2.72 15.58 12.33
CA LEU A 55 -1.60 15.54 11.38
C LEU A 55 -2.05 15.91 9.97
N MET A 56 -3.19 15.36 9.51
CA MET A 56 -3.76 15.65 8.18
C MET A 56 -4.27 17.10 8.08
N LYS A 57 -4.82 17.69 9.14
CA LYS A 57 -5.17 19.13 9.15
C LYS A 57 -3.93 20.02 9.01
N ALA A 58 -2.82 19.64 9.62
CA ALA A 58 -1.59 20.42 9.59
C ALA A 58 -0.81 20.28 8.28
N GLN A 59 -0.78 19.09 7.67
CA GLN A 59 0.13 18.75 6.59
C GLN A 59 -0.57 18.15 5.34
N GLY A 60 -1.86 17.84 5.40
CA GLY A 60 -2.55 17.01 4.42
C GLY A 60 -2.55 17.57 2.99
N ASN A 61 -2.42 18.90 2.81
CA ASN A 61 -2.28 19.51 1.50
C ASN A 61 -0.98 19.11 0.76
N GLN A 62 0.04 18.64 1.49
CA GLN A 62 1.32 18.17 0.95
C GLN A 62 1.46 16.64 0.96
N VAL A 63 0.51 15.92 1.55
CA VAL A 63 0.54 14.45 1.62
C VAL A 63 0.13 13.85 0.28
N ALA A 64 1.02 13.06 -0.30
CA ALA A 64 0.76 12.27 -1.49
C ALA A 64 0.17 10.89 -1.15
N LEU A 65 0.63 10.29 -0.05
CA LEU A 65 0.30 8.92 0.33
C LEU A 65 0.20 8.77 1.85
N VAL A 66 -0.83 8.11 2.31
CA VAL A 66 -0.93 7.52 3.65
C VAL A 66 -0.73 6.01 3.49
N LEU A 67 0.37 5.46 4.01
CA LEU A 67 0.69 4.04 3.97
C LEU A 67 0.86 3.50 5.38
N LEU A 68 -0.06 2.67 5.83
CA LEU A 68 -0.09 2.15 7.20
C LEU A 68 -0.17 0.63 7.20
N GLY A 69 0.40 0.01 8.23
CA GLY A 69 0.03 -1.35 8.57
C GLY A 69 -1.44 -1.40 8.98
N ASN A 70 -2.21 -2.36 8.47
CA ASN A 70 -3.59 -2.52 8.94
C ASN A 70 -3.64 -3.01 10.39
N THR A 71 -2.69 -3.87 10.77
CA THR A 71 -2.47 -4.33 12.13
C THR A 71 -1.01 -4.12 12.48
N ASN A 72 -0.75 -3.27 13.46
CA ASN A 72 0.63 -2.99 13.87
C ASN A 72 1.29 -4.25 14.45
N TYR A 73 2.46 -4.61 13.96
CA TYR A 73 3.14 -5.85 14.33
C TYR A 73 3.63 -5.88 15.79
N TYR A 74 3.87 -4.71 16.37
CA TYR A 74 4.43 -4.57 17.72
C TYR A 74 3.34 -4.50 18.80
N THR A 75 2.33 -3.64 18.58
CA THR A 75 1.25 -3.42 19.55
C THR A 75 0.05 -4.35 19.36
N GLY A 76 -0.11 -4.93 18.16
CA GLY A 76 -1.32 -5.66 17.77
C GLY A 76 -2.53 -4.77 17.49
N GLN A 77 -2.37 -3.43 17.53
CA GLN A 77 -3.45 -2.50 17.26
C GLN A 77 -3.93 -2.64 15.80
N ALA A 78 -5.23 -2.89 15.62
CA ALA A 78 -5.86 -2.85 14.31
C ALA A 78 -6.34 -1.43 14.01
N TYR A 79 -6.00 -0.90 12.84
CA TYR A 79 -6.41 0.43 12.39
C TYR A 79 -7.67 0.36 11.52
N PRO A 80 -8.62 1.31 11.70
CA PRO A 80 -9.88 1.31 10.95
C PRO A 80 -9.65 1.77 9.51
N ILE A 81 -9.66 0.84 8.54
CA ILE A 81 -9.35 1.11 7.13
C ILE A 81 -10.25 2.19 6.55
N GLY A 82 -11.58 2.05 6.63
CA GLY A 82 -12.52 3.00 6.03
C GLY A 82 -12.35 4.43 6.53
N PRO A 83 -12.42 4.70 7.85
CA PRO A 83 -12.21 6.05 8.40
C PRO A 83 -10.86 6.68 8.02
N ILE A 84 -9.78 5.90 7.94
CA ILE A 84 -8.45 6.38 7.53
C ILE A 84 -8.47 6.70 6.03
N THR A 85 -9.07 5.83 5.22
CA THR A 85 -9.20 6.03 3.78
C THR A 85 -9.98 7.31 3.47
N ASP A 86 -11.13 7.49 4.11
CA ASP A 86 -11.95 8.69 3.95
C ASP A 86 -11.20 9.97 4.35
N LEU A 87 -10.43 9.88 5.44
CA LEU A 87 -9.60 11.01 5.89
C LEU A 87 -8.53 11.36 4.85
N GLY A 88 -7.78 10.38 4.35
CA GLY A 88 -6.77 10.58 3.31
C GLY A 88 -7.36 11.17 2.04
N HIS A 89 -8.44 10.59 1.54
CA HIS A 89 -9.11 11.04 0.32
C HIS A 89 -9.68 12.44 0.43
N ARG A 90 -10.28 12.83 1.56
CA ARG A 90 -10.74 14.22 1.80
C ARG A 90 -9.63 15.25 1.67
N HIS A 91 -8.39 14.87 1.95
CA HIS A 91 -7.21 15.72 1.79
C HIS A 91 -6.52 15.51 0.43
N GLY A 92 -7.05 14.65 -0.46
CA GLY A 92 -6.50 14.37 -1.79
C GLY A 92 -5.24 13.50 -1.79
N ALA A 93 -4.96 12.78 -0.71
CA ALA A 93 -3.91 11.79 -0.63
C ALA A 93 -4.41 10.42 -1.13
N LEU A 94 -3.53 9.60 -1.70
CA LEU A 94 -3.77 8.17 -1.86
C LEU A 94 -3.63 7.46 -0.52
N VAL A 95 -4.34 6.33 -0.37
CA VAL A 95 -4.29 5.53 0.86
C VAL A 95 -3.99 4.07 0.52
N GLY A 96 -2.93 3.54 1.11
CA GLY A 96 -2.54 2.14 1.00
C GLY A 96 -2.35 1.47 2.35
N PHE A 97 -2.47 0.14 2.37
CA PHE A 97 -2.26 -0.64 3.58
C PHE A 97 -1.32 -1.83 3.35
N ASP A 98 -0.40 -2.03 4.30
CA ASP A 98 0.26 -3.32 4.48
C ASP A 98 -0.63 -4.21 5.36
N LEU A 99 -1.11 -5.29 4.76
CA LEU A 99 -1.95 -6.29 5.44
C LEU A 99 -1.15 -7.52 5.89
N ALA A 100 0.15 -7.42 6.05
CA ALA A 100 0.98 -8.56 6.43
C ALA A 100 0.49 -9.25 7.73
N HIS A 101 -0.06 -8.49 8.66
CA HIS A 101 -0.70 -9.00 9.88
C HIS A 101 -2.23 -8.96 9.83
N GLY A 102 -2.82 -8.42 8.77
CA GLY A 102 -4.27 -8.34 8.57
C GLY A 102 -4.85 -9.46 7.72
N ALA A 103 -4.19 -9.78 6.59
CA ALA A 103 -4.67 -10.80 5.66
C ALA A 103 -4.70 -12.19 6.32
N GLY A 104 -5.88 -12.81 6.33
CA GLY A 104 -6.12 -14.09 7.00
C GLY A 104 -6.31 -14.01 8.52
N ASN A 105 -6.19 -12.81 9.13
CA ASN A 105 -6.33 -12.58 10.56
C ASN A 105 -7.59 -11.77 10.91
N ILE A 106 -7.85 -10.70 10.15
CA ILE A 106 -9.05 -9.87 10.31
C ILE A 106 -9.73 -9.67 8.96
N MET A 107 -11.00 -9.25 8.99
CA MET A 107 -11.77 -8.95 7.77
C MET A 107 -11.50 -7.50 7.34
N PRO A 108 -10.71 -7.23 6.29
CA PRO A 108 -10.36 -5.87 5.91
C PRO A 108 -11.44 -5.16 5.08
N ASP A 109 -12.37 -5.89 4.46
CA ASP A 109 -13.41 -5.39 3.55
C ASP A 109 -12.91 -4.27 2.61
N LEU A 110 -11.85 -4.58 1.85
CA LEU A 110 -11.10 -3.60 1.08
C LEU A 110 -11.94 -2.85 0.05
N HIS A 111 -12.88 -3.54 -0.60
CA HIS A 111 -13.72 -2.91 -1.61
C HIS A 111 -14.58 -1.79 -1.00
N ASN A 112 -15.32 -2.08 0.07
CA ASN A 112 -16.23 -1.11 0.68
C ASN A 112 -15.50 -0.05 1.50
N ASN A 113 -14.39 -0.40 2.15
CA ASN A 113 -13.53 0.55 2.87
C ASN A 113 -12.69 1.44 1.95
N GLY A 114 -12.56 1.08 0.68
CA GLY A 114 -12.10 1.91 -0.41
C GLY A 114 -10.64 2.37 -0.43
N PRO A 115 -9.64 1.72 0.20
CA PRO A 115 -8.25 2.12 0.01
C PRO A 115 -7.86 1.97 -1.46
N ASP A 116 -6.86 2.73 -1.89
CA ASP A 116 -6.41 2.69 -3.29
C ASP A 116 -5.69 1.40 -3.61
N PHE A 117 -4.91 0.90 -2.66
CA PHE A 117 -4.22 -0.38 -2.78
C PHE A 117 -3.97 -1.01 -1.40
N ALA A 118 -3.68 -2.31 -1.42
CA ALA A 118 -3.15 -3.02 -0.27
C ALA A 118 -2.18 -4.11 -0.73
N VAL A 119 -1.23 -4.47 0.15
CA VAL A 119 -0.23 -5.50 -0.10
C VAL A 119 -0.12 -6.43 1.11
N TRP A 120 0.22 -7.68 0.90
CA TRP A 120 0.45 -8.63 2.00
C TRP A 120 1.36 -9.77 1.59
N CYS A 121 1.99 -10.38 2.57
CA CYS A 121 2.61 -11.69 2.41
C CYS A 121 1.59 -12.80 2.69
N THR A 122 1.77 -13.97 2.06
CA THR A 122 0.88 -15.11 2.27
C THR A 122 1.40 -16.13 3.29
N TYR A 123 2.67 -16.03 3.68
CA TYR A 123 3.30 -17.00 4.59
C TYR A 123 2.97 -16.80 6.08
N LYS A 124 2.30 -15.69 6.46
CA LYS A 124 1.88 -15.46 7.85
C LYS A 124 0.53 -16.14 8.10
N TYR A 125 -0.55 -15.39 8.24
CA TYR A 125 -1.87 -15.93 8.62
C TYR A 125 -2.59 -16.69 7.50
N LEU A 126 -2.13 -16.58 6.25
CA LEU A 126 -2.63 -17.41 5.13
C LEU A 126 -1.90 -18.75 4.99
N ASN A 127 -0.87 -19.01 5.81
CA ASN A 127 -0.20 -20.30 6.00
C ASN A 127 0.38 -20.93 4.72
N SER A 128 0.76 -20.15 3.72
CA SER A 128 1.27 -20.67 2.45
C SER A 128 2.75 -21.11 2.48
N GLY A 129 3.40 -21.03 3.64
CA GLY A 129 4.78 -21.46 3.83
C GLY A 129 5.84 -20.44 3.44
N PRO A 130 7.10 -20.63 3.89
CA PRO A 130 8.21 -19.71 3.63
C PRO A 130 8.52 -19.60 2.13
N GLY A 131 8.83 -18.36 1.69
CA GLY A 131 9.15 -18.08 0.29
C GLY A 131 7.96 -18.07 -0.67
N SER A 132 6.75 -18.15 -0.15
CA SER A 132 5.55 -18.03 -0.96
C SER A 132 5.29 -16.59 -1.43
N LEU A 133 4.42 -16.49 -2.41
CA LEU A 133 4.03 -15.25 -3.09
C LEU A 133 3.37 -14.24 -2.14
N GLY A 134 3.55 -12.95 -2.42
CA GLY A 134 2.72 -11.88 -1.87
C GLY A 134 1.42 -11.68 -2.65
N GLY A 135 0.45 -11.05 -2.03
CA GLY A 135 -0.78 -10.61 -2.68
C GLY A 135 -0.83 -9.09 -2.79
N ILE A 136 -1.57 -8.60 -3.78
CA ILE A 136 -1.89 -7.18 -3.95
C ILE A 136 -3.39 -7.00 -4.18
N PHE A 137 -3.90 -5.89 -3.70
CA PHE A 137 -5.20 -5.34 -4.05
C PHE A 137 -4.99 -3.98 -4.70
N VAL A 138 -5.67 -3.71 -5.79
CA VAL A 138 -5.79 -2.38 -6.39
C VAL A 138 -7.27 -2.12 -6.57
N HIS A 139 -7.77 -1.03 -6.00
CA HIS A 139 -9.19 -0.72 -6.05
C HIS A 139 -9.67 -0.56 -7.49
N GLU A 140 -10.88 -1.04 -7.80
CA GLU A 140 -11.46 -1.04 -9.14
C GLU A 140 -11.54 0.34 -9.79
N ARG A 141 -11.61 1.44 -8.99
CA ARG A 141 -11.54 2.82 -9.53
C ARG A 141 -10.27 3.08 -10.36
N HIS A 142 -9.23 2.30 -10.11
CA HIS A 142 -7.94 2.38 -10.81
C HIS A 142 -7.78 1.33 -11.91
N ALA A 143 -8.73 0.39 -12.05
CA ALA A 143 -8.62 -0.79 -12.92
C ALA A 143 -8.24 -0.46 -14.36
N ASN A 144 -8.80 0.61 -14.91
CA ASN A 144 -8.60 1.02 -16.30
C ASN A 144 -7.74 2.28 -16.44
N ASN A 145 -7.17 2.79 -15.36
CA ASN A 145 -6.31 3.97 -15.41
C ASN A 145 -4.90 3.59 -15.91
N LYS A 146 -4.68 3.74 -17.21
CA LYS A 146 -3.40 3.45 -17.87
C LYS A 146 -2.33 4.53 -17.64
N THR A 147 -2.72 5.69 -17.10
CA THR A 147 -1.80 6.81 -16.86
C THR A 147 -1.10 6.77 -15.51
N LEU A 148 -1.57 5.91 -14.58
CA LEU A 148 -0.91 5.71 -13.31
C LEU A 148 0.51 5.16 -13.53
N PRO A 149 1.55 5.81 -12.98
CA PRO A 149 2.91 5.29 -13.04
C PRO A 149 2.98 3.89 -12.43
N ARG A 150 3.59 2.96 -13.13
CA ARG A 150 3.81 1.59 -12.67
C ARG A 150 5.06 1.00 -13.29
N PHE A 151 5.69 0.09 -12.60
CA PHE A 151 6.64 -0.80 -13.24
C PHE A 151 5.87 -1.75 -14.16
N THR A 152 6.39 -1.95 -15.36
CA THR A 152 5.76 -2.79 -16.38
C THR A 152 6.51 -4.09 -16.54
N GLY A 153 5.77 -5.18 -16.71
CA GLY A 153 6.35 -6.51 -16.91
C GLY A 153 5.47 -7.38 -17.80
N TRP A 154 6.08 -8.36 -18.42
CA TRP A 154 5.44 -9.19 -19.41
C TRP A 154 4.16 -9.89 -18.88
N TRP A 155 4.15 -10.25 -17.59
CA TRP A 155 2.99 -10.95 -17.01
C TRP A 155 1.78 -10.04 -16.82
N GLY A 156 1.99 -8.75 -16.63
CA GLY A 156 0.91 -7.75 -16.57
C GLY A 156 0.38 -7.31 -17.94
N HIS A 157 1.00 -7.74 -19.05
CA HIS A 157 0.55 -7.42 -20.40
C HIS A 157 -0.71 -8.19 -20.76
N ASN A 158 -1.56 -7.61 -21.61
CA ASN A 158 -2.81 -8.17 -22.11
C ASN A 158 -2.64 -9.65 -22.54
N LYS A 159 -3.43 -10.54 -21.94
CA LYS A 159 -3.33 -12.00 -22.14
C LYS A 159 -3.53 -12.42 -23.61
N THR A 160 -4.36 -11.69 -24.37
CA THR A 160 -4.67 -12.03 -25.76
C THR A 160 -3.56 -11.67 -26.74
N THR A 161 -2.74 -10.69 -26.38
CA THR A 161 -1.65 -10.16 -27.23
C THR A 161 -0.25 -10.46 -26.69
N ARG A 162 -0.14 -11.01 -25.47
CA ARG A 162 1.13 -11.27 -24.78
C ARG A 162 2.12 -12.06 -25.63
N PHE A 163 1.67 -13.11 -26.31
CA PHE A 163 2.51 -13.97 -27.13
C PHE A 163 2.78 -13.43 -28.55
N ASN A 164 2.21 -12.26 -28.89
CA ASN A 164 2.57 -11.57 -30.13
C ASN A 164 3.92 -10.84 -30.02
N MET A 165 4.56 -10.90 -28.84
CA MET A 165 5.91 -10.34 -28.55
C MET A 165 6.05 -8.85 -28.95
N ARG A 166 4.98 -8.07 -28.71
CA ARG A 166 4.95 -6.64 -28.98
C ARG A 166 5.88 -5.88 -28.06
N HIS A 167 6.38 -4.73 -28.49
CA HIS A 167 7.23 -3.86 -27.68
C HIS A 167 6.47 -2.80 -26.89
N ASP A 168 5.21 -2.55 -27.22
CA ASP A 168 4.32 -1.65 -26.50
C ASP A 168 3.60 -2.41 -25.37
N PHE A 169 3.57 -1.82 -24.19
CA PHE A 169 2.91 -2.43 -23.03
C PHE A 169 1.42 -2.05 -23.00
N GLU A 170 0.57 -3.07 -23.02
CA GLU A 170 -0.87 -2.95 -22.85
C GLU A 170 -1.28 -3.67 -21.56
N PRO A 171 -1.54 -2.94 -20.44
CA PRO A 171 -1.82 -3.58 -19.16
C PRO A 171 -3.16 -4.31 -19.18
N ILE A 172 -3.21 -5.45 -18.49
CA ILE A 172 -4.47 -6.07 -18.07
C ILE A 172 -5.21 -5.08 -17.17
N SER A 173 -6.55 -5.04 -17.26
CA SER A 173 -7.38 -4.26 -16.34
C SER A 173 -7.27 -4.80 -14.91
N GLY A 174 -7.33 -3.90 -13.91
CA GLY A 174 -7.28 -4.26 -12.50
C GLY A 174 -5.88 -4.58 -11.98
N ALA A 175 -5.82 -5.27 -10.84
CA ALA A 175 -4.58 -5.60 -10.14
C ALA A 175 -3.62 -6.45 -10.98
N GLU A 176 -4.13 -7.29 -11.87
CA GLU A 176 -3.30 -8.13 -12.75
C GLU A 176 -2.33 -7.31 -13.61
N GLY A 177 -2.70 -6.08 -14.00
CA GLY A 177 -1.84 -5.18 -14.78
C GLY A 177 -0.62 -4.64 -14.02
N TRP A 178 -0.49 -4.96 -12.73
CA TRP A 178 0.65 -4.60 -11.88
C TRP A 178 1.65 -5.73 -11.69
N GLN A 179 1.39 -6.90 -12.26
CA GLN A 179 2.31 -8.03 -12.23
C GLN A 179 3.51 -7.80 -13.16
N LEU A 180 4.70 -8.15 -12.69
CA LEU A 180 5.95 -7.98 -13.45
C LEU A 180 6.32 -9.25 -14.21
N SER A 181 6.32 -10.39 -13.53
CA SER A 181 6.71 -11.68 -14.09
C SER A 181 5.75 -12.77 -13.66
N ASN A 182 5.87 -13.94 -14.27
CA ASN A 182 5.11 -15.11 -13.85
C ASN A 182 5.46 -15.49 -12.41
N PRO A 183 4.44 -15.88 -11.62
CA PRO A 183 4.65 -16.27 -10.24
C PRO A 183 5.33 -17.64 -10.12
N PRO A 184 5.95 -17.94 -8.97
CA PRO A 184 6.52 -19.26 -8.70
C PRO A 184 5.41 -20.30 -8.55
N ILE A 185 5.32 -21.23 -9.51
CA ILE A 185 4.20 -22.19 -9.63
C ILE A 185 4.10 -23.10 -8.39
N LEU A 186 5.23 -23.63 -7.91
CA LEU A 186 5.21 -24.59 -6.80
C LEU A 186 4.76 -23.97 -5.47
N SER A 187 5.20 -22.76 -5.17
CA SER A 187 4.77 -22.07 -3.95
C SER A 187 3.36 -21.47 -4.02
N MET A 188 2.77 -21.40 -5.21
CA MET A 188 1.36 -21.04 -5.40
C MET A 188 0.41 -22.23 -5.28
N ALA A 189 0.90 -23.46 -5.45
CA ALA A 189 0.06 -24.66 -5.44
C ALA A 189 -0.27 -25.14 -4.02
N ALA A 190 0.41 -24.64 -3.01
CA ALA A 190 0.18 -24.93 -1.59
C ALA A 190 -0.79 -23.92 -0.97
#